data_9f49679cda429894dfb56bd4aaa2dfad
#
_entry.id   9f49679cda429894dfb56bd4aaa2dfad
#
_cell.length_a   1.000
_cell.length_b   1.000
_cell.length_c   1.000
_cell.angle_alpha   90.00
_cell.angle_beta   90.00
_cell.angle_gamma   90.00
#
_symmetry.space_group_name_H-M   'P 1'
#
loop_
_entity.id
_entity.type
_entity.pdbx_description
1 polymer ?
#
loop_
_entity_poly.entity_id
_entity_poly.type
_entity_poly.pdbx_seq_one_letter_code
_entity_poly.pdbx_strand_id
1 'polypeptide(L)'
;MKKIAFTLLGLVCIFALTECNSSESKTTSNSDSTATVNDTSNVTDNWKIGVQMWTFRVFTFAEALDKVDSAGVKNIEAFWGQPLGAGMKDSFNLTMSEASKTKLKQMLESKGIHMVAMGVIVPANREEWKKAFDLAKEFGLSYITAEPLKNQWDMIDSMAGSYGIKVAIHDHPKPNAYWSPDSVLAATVGHPNIGSCADVGHWARNGINPVDALKKLEGHVFGVHLKDIVKFDDTKAADTIVSKGVIDFPPIFQELKRQHFNGMFSIEHESNWYHSLPDVIATVKYYNDQVAKLK
;
A
#
# COMPACT_ATOMS: atom_id res chain seq x y z
N MET A 1 -17.39 -4.73 -65.86
CA MET A 1 -17.48 -6.05 -66.48
C MET A 1 -16.28 -6.86 -66.10
N LYS A 2 -16.42 -7.87 -65.30
CA LYS A 2 -15.78 -9.20 -65.28
C LYS A 2 -16.17 -9.89 -63.98
N LYS A 3 -16.99 -10.90 -64.13
CA LYS A 3 -17.40 -11.90 -63.13
C LYS A 3 -16.38 -13.04 -63.15
N ILE A 4 -16.03 -13.64 -62.04
CA ILE A 4 -15.54 -15.02 -61.89
C ILE A 4 -15.80 -15.34 -60.40
N ALA A 5 -16.68 -16.14 -60.02
CA ALA A 5 -17.02 -17.55 -60.11
C ALA A 5 -16.46 -18.33 -58.88
N PHE A 6 -17.44 -18.94 -58.17
CA PHE A 6 -17.36 -19.85 -57.04
C PHE A 6 -16.58 -21.14 -57.33
N THR A 7 -15.94 -21.71 -56.33
CA THR A 7 -15.76 -23.15 -56.28
C THR A 7 -15.91 -23.61 -54.80
N LEU A 8 -16.95 -24.40 -54.60
CA LEU A 8 -17.29 -25.15 -53.38
C LEU A 8 -16.51 -26.48 -53.46
N LEU A 9 -15.81 -26.88 -52.41
CA LEU A 9 -15.32 -28.25 -52.26
C LEU A 9 -15.78 -28.80 -50.92
N GLY A 10 -16.74 -29.72 -51.00
CA GLY A 10 -17.23 -30.49 -49.88
C GLY A 10 -16.30 -31.65 -49.53
N LEU A 11 -16.14 -31.94 -48.26
CA LEU A 11 -15.51 -33.17 -47.78
C LEU A 11 -16.48 -33.94 -46.91
N VAL A 12 -16.69 -35.18 -47.30
CA VAL A 12 -17.62 -36.17 -46.75
C VAL A 12 -17.08 -36.78 -45.46
N CYS A 13 -17.89 -36.79 -44.42
CA CYS A 13 -17.60 -37.54 -43.19
C CYS A 13 -18.09 -38.98 -43.32
N ILE A 14 -17.23 -39.94 -43.12
CA ILE A 14 -17.53 -41.36 -43.00
C ILE A 14 -17.74 -41.68 -41.53
N PHE A 15 -18.97 -42.16 -41.19
CA PHE A 15 -19.29 -42.77 -39.89
C PHE A 15 -18.86 -44.25 -39.91
N ALA A 16 -18.12 -44.66 -38.91
CA ALA A 16 -17.91 -46.05 -38.56
C ALA A 16 -18.55 -46.33 -37.20
N LEU A 17 -19.60 -47.11 -37.21
CA LEU A 17 -20.23 -47.72 -36.05
C LEU A 17 -19.49 -49.03 -35.73
N THR A 18 -19.10 -49.22 -34.48
CA THR A 18 -18.79 -50.56 -33.95
C THR A 18 -19.48 -50.73 -32.59
N GLU A 19 -20.13 -51.86 -32.50
CA GLU A 19 -21.06 -52.28 -31.46
C GLU A 19 -20.42 -52.65 -30.13
N CYS A 20 -21.30 -52.70 -29.14
CA CYS A 20 -21.18 -53.06 -27.73
C CYS A 20 -20.39 -54.35 -27.44
N ASN A 21 -19.67 -54.32 -26.32
CA ASN A 21 -19.67 -55.48 -25.41
C ASN A 21 -19.70 -55.05 -23.96
N SER A 22 -20.70 -55.55 -23.24
CA SER A 22 -20.97 -55.31 -21.84
C SER A 22 -20.04 -56.17 -20.96
N SER A 23 -19.34 -55.54 -20.00
CA SER A 23 -18.87 -56.20 -18.80
C SER A 23 -18.99 -55.29 -17.61
N GLU A 24 -19.78 -55.71 -16.63
CA GLU A 24 -19.91 -55.06 -15.31
C GLU A 24 -18.55 -54.94 -14.61
N SER A 25 -18.21 -53.80 -14.11
CA SER A 25 -17.14 -53.61 -13.16
C SER A 25 -17.50 -52.55 -12.14
N LYS A 26 -17.43 -52.98 -10.91
CA LYS A 26 -17.68 -52.35 -9.62
C LYS A 26 -17.37 -50.84 -9.55
N THR A 27 -18.34 -50.09 -9.06
CA THR A 27 -18.24 -48.76 -8.51
C THR A 27 -17.18 -48.68 -7.40
N THR A 28 -16.04 -48.12 -7.67
CA THR A 28 -15.18 -47.52 -6.66
C THR A 28 -15.42 -46.01 -6.69
N SER A 29 -16.03 -45.53 -5.65
CA SER A 29 -16.17 -44.12 -5.38
C SER A 29 -14.78 -43.49 -5.17
N ASN A 30 -14.24 -42.83 -6.18
CA ASN A 30 -13.13 -41.90 -5.98
C ASN A 30 -13.70 -40.66 -5.28
N SER A 31 -13.45 -40.59 -3.99
CA SER A 31 -13.53 -39.35 -3.25
C SER A 31 -12.44 -38.41 -3.81
N ASP A 32 -12.89 -37.44 -4.58
CA ASP A 32 -12.05 -36.28 -4.99
C ASP A 32 -11.68 -35.53 -3.72
N SER A 33 -10.54 -35.90 -3.15
CA SER A 33 -9.91 -35.13 -2.08
C SER A 33 -9.31 -33.90 -2.71
N THR A 34 -10.10 -32.82 -2.76
CA THR A 34 -9.54 -31.48 -2.87
C THR A 34 -8.59 -31.30 -1.70
N ALA A 35 -7.30 -31.51 -1.96
CA ALA A 35 -6.25 -31.15 -1.05
C ALA A 35 -6.31 -29.63 -0.89
N THR A 36 -6.96 -29.17 0.18
CA THR A 36 -6.75 -27.84 0.70
C THR A 36 -5.28 -27.73 1.02
N VAL A 37 -4.53 -27.05 0.16
CA VAL A 37 -3.18 -26.58 0.50
C VAL A 37 -3.38 -25.65 1.69
N ASN A 38 -3.18 -26.18 2.90
CA ASN A 38 -3.07 -25.35 4.08
C ASN A 38 -1.80 -24.52 3.88
N ASP A 39 -1.96 -23.31 3.36
CA ASP A 39 -0.92 -22.28 3.42
C ASP A 39 -0.70 -21.98 4.90
N THR A 40 0.32 -22.62 5.48
CA THR A 40 0.73 -22.46 6.89
C THR A 40 1.57 -21.19 7.08
N SER A 41 1.77 -20.40 6.02
CA SER A 41 2.48 -19.12 6.15
C SER A 41 1.67 -18.17 7.06
N ASN A 42 2.30 -17.72 8.13
CA ASN A 42 1.66 -16.72 8.98
C ASN A 42 1.64 -15.39 8.22
N VAL A 43 0.48 -14.79 8.02
CA VAL A 43 0.34 -13.52 7.28
C VAL A 43 1.29 -12.43 7.78
N THR A 44 1.65 -12.47 9.08
CA THR A 44 2.59 -11.52 9.69
C THR A 44 4.02 -11.64 9.17
N ASP A 45 4.38 -12.76 8.51
CA ASP A 45 5.71 -12.91 7.91
C ASP A 45 5.89 -12.04 6.66
N ASN A 46 4.79 -11.62 6.04
CA ASN A 46 4.76 -10.71 4.90
C ASN A 46 4.66 -9.23 5.31
N TRP A 47 4.45 -8.94 6.60
CA TRP A 47 4.33 -7.57 7.07
C TRP A 47 5.65 -6.81 6.94
N LYS A 48 5.58 -5.59 6.43
CA LYS A 48 6.73 -4.70 6.27
C LYS A 48 6.62 -3.56 7.25
N ILE A 49 7.69 -3.31 8.02
CA ILE A 49 7.85 -2.05 8.73
C ILE A 49 8.65 -1.08 7.86
N GLY A 50 8.19 0.15 7.77
CA GLY A 50 8.81 1.24 7.03
C GLY A 50 8.74 2.55 7.79
N VAL A 51 9.27 3.60 7.18
CA VAL A 51 9.16 4.97 7.66
C VAL A 51 8.54 5.83 6.56
N GLN A 52 7.47 6.58 6.90
CA GLN A 52 7.06 7.72 6.11
C GLN A 52 8.11 8.83 6.28
N MET A 53 8.76 9.22 5.19
CA MET A 53 9.92 10.12 5.21
C MET A 53 9.59 11.54 5.72
N TRP A 54 8.30 11.89 5.82
CA TRP A 54 7.84 13.10 6.53
C TRP A 54 8.33 13.15 7.97
N THR A 55 8.50 12.02 8.64
CA THR A 55 9.12 11.89 9.97
C THR A 55 10.49 12.57 10.03
N PHE A 56 11.21 12.59 8.89
CA PHE A 56 12.55 13.18 8.75
C PHE A 56 12.53 14.40 7.81
N ARG A 57 11.43 15.12 7.70
CA ARG A 57 11.21 16.22 6.73
C ARG A 57 12.19 17.38 6.86
N VAL A 58 12.81 17.56 8.01
CA VAL A 58 13.82 18.63 8.25
C VAL A 58 15.19 18.27 7.70
N PHE A 59 15.37 17.05 7.23
CA PHE A 59 16.58 16.53 6.61
C PHE A 59 16.37 16.34 5.11
N THR A 60 17.47 16.32 4.36
CA THR A 60 17.42 15.88 2.96
C THR A 60 17.08 14.41 2.86
N PHE A 61 16.62 13.96 1.69
CA PHE A 61 16.30 12.55 1.45
C PHE A 61 17.50 11.65 1.75
N ALA A 62 18.71 12.07 1.34
CA ALA A 62 19.94 11.33 1.61
C ALA A 62 20.20 11.17 3.12
N GLU A 63 20.11 12.25 3.90
CA GLU A 63 20.29 12.21 5.36
C GLU A 63 19.20 11.41 6.05
N ALA A 64 17.96 11.48 5.53
CA ALA A 64 16.84 10.69 6.03
C ALA A 64 17.04 9.19 5.77
N LEU A 65 17.59 8.79 4.60
CA LEU A 65 17.97 7.41 4.34
C LEU A 65 19.02 6.88 5.32
N ASP A 66 20.00 7.72 5.71
CA ASP A 66 20.98 7.33 6.74
C ASP A 66 20.31 7.07 8.10
N LYS A 67 19.26 7.84 8.43
CA LYS A 67 18.48 7.64 9.66
C LYS A 67 17.63 6.37 9.60
N VAL A 68 16.97 6.12 8.46
CA VAL A 68 16.19 4.89 8.22
C VAL A 68 17.08 3.66 8.37
N ASP A 69 18.25 3.67 7.74
CA ASP A 69 19.24 2.59 7.85
C ASP A 69 19.73 2.40 9.29
N SER A 70 20.01 3.49 10.00
CA SER A 70 20.40 3.47 11.42
C SER A 70 19.29 2.93 12.33
N ALA A 71 18.02 3.09 11.95
CA ALA A 71 16.89 2.49 12.65
C ALA A 71 16.70 0.98 12.35
N GLY A 72 17.51 0.41 11.48
CA GLY A 72 17.38 -1.00 11.05
C GLY A 72 16.18 -1.26 10.15
N VAL A 73 15.62 -0.23 9.53
CA VAL A 73 14.44 -0.32 8.64
C VAL A 73 14.89 -0.40 7.20
N LYS A 74 14.21 -1.23 6.40
CA LYS A 74 14.54 -1.44 4.98
C LYS A 74 13.42 -1.06 4.01
N ASN A 75 12.35 -0.44 4.49
CA ASN A 75 11.28 0.05 3.64
C ASN A 75 11.00 1.52 3.95
N ILE A 76 10.61 2.27 2.94
CA ILE A 76 10.19 3.66 3.09
C ILE A 76 8.93 3.97 2.28
N GLU A 77 8.23 4.99 2.76
CA GLU A 77 7.27 5.76 2.00
C GLU A 77 7.89 7.14 1.76
N ALA A 78 8.16 7.49 0.49
CA ALA A 78 8.87 8.72 0.16
C ALA A 78 7.99 9.95 0.40
N PHE A 79 8.55 10.96 1.07
CA PHE A 79 7.86 12.22 1.31
C PHE A 79 7.92 13.12 0.07
N TRP A 80 6.74 13.56 -0.37
CA TRP A 80 6.60 14.41 -1.54
C TRP A 80 7.13 15.82 -1.32
N GLY A 81 8.08 16.23 -2.16
CA GLY A 81 8.72 17.54 -2.08
C GLY A 81 10.01 17.57 -1.26
N GLN A 82 10.45 16.45 -0.67
CA GLN A 82 11.68 16.41 0.12
C GLN A 82 12.91 16.71 -0.75
N PRO A 83 13.77 17.68 -0.36
CA PRO A 83 15.03 17.94 -1.06
C PRO A 83 15.92 16.70 -1.05
N LEU A 84 16.52 16.34 -2.20
CA LEU A 84 17.28 15.09 -2.33
C LEU A 84 18.61 15.10 -1.60
N GLY A 85 19.31 16.24 -1.54
CA GLY A 85 20.64 16.32 -0.91
C GLY A 85 21.74 15.57 -1.69
N ALA A 86 22.85 15.28 -1.05
CA ALA A 86 24.00 14.55 -1.62
C ALA A 86 24.50 15.15 -2.96
N GLY A 87 24.44 16.49 -3.11
CA GLY A 87 24.84 17.21 -4.32
C GLY A 87 23.78 17.23 -5.43
N MET A 88 22.62 16.64 -5.25
CA MET A 88 21.45 16.80 -6.12
C MET A 88 20.70 18.09 -5.75
N LYS A 89 20.25 18.84 -6.76
CA LYS A 89 19.49 20.09 -6.56
C LYS A 89 17.98 19.88 -6.58
N ASP A 90 17.54 18.70 -7.00
CA ASP A 90 16.12 18.35 -7.12
C ASP A 90 15.51 18.02 -5.76
N SER A 91 14.19 18.06 -5.73
CA SER A 91 13.38 17.45 -4.67
C SER A 91 12.68 16.21 -5.23
N PHE A 92 12.23 15.32 -4.35
CA PHE A 92 11.43 14.15 -4.74
C PHE A 92 10.04 14.59 -5.23
N ASN A 93 9.88 14.73 -6.53
CA ASN A 93 8.64 15.18 -7.17
C ASN A 93 8.59 14.82 -8.66
N LEU A 94 7.51 15.25 -9.37
CA LEU A 94 7.30 14.97 -10.81
C LEU A 94 8.32 15.63 -11.75
N THR A 95 9.11 16.57 -11.28
CA THR A 95 10.08 17.33 -12.10
C THR A 95 11.52 16.90 -11.87
N MET A 96 11.72 15.83 -11.10
CA MET A 96 13.04 15.27 -10.80
C MET A 96 13.76 14.85 -12.09
N SER A 97 15.02 15.27 -12.23
CA SER A 97 15.84 14.94 -13.40
C SER A 97 16.23 13.44 -13.43
N GLU A 98 16.47 12.91 -14.62
CA GLU A 98 16.92 11.51 -14.78
C GLU A 98 18.23 11.22 -14.04
N ALA A 99 19.14 12.20 -13.99
CA ALA A 99 20.38 12.08 -13.22
C ALA A 99 20.11 11.91 -11.71
N SER A 100 19.16 12.68 -11.17
CA SER A 100 18.75 12.58 -9.76
C SER A 100 18.01 11.27 -9.49
N LYS A 101 17.14 10.82 -10.38
CA LYS A 101 16.46 9.52 -10.25
C LYS A 101 17.46 8.37 -10.24
N THR A 102 18.43 8.37 -11.15
CA THR A 102 19.49 7.36 -11.20
C THR A 102 20.29 7.33 -9.90
N LYS A 103 20.72 8.50 -9.41
CA LYS A 103 21.49 8.60 -8.18
C LYS A 103 20.67 8.15 -6.96
N LEU A 104 19.39 8.52 -6.90
CA LEU A 104 18.48 8.10 -5.83
C LEU A 104 18.31 6.57 -5.80
N LYS A 105 18.12 5.93 -6.96
CA LYS A 105 18.07 4.46 -7.06
C LYS A 105 19.35 3.80 -6.55
N GLN A 106 20.52 4.32 -6.94
CA GLN A 106 21.81 3.83 -6.43
C GLN A 106 21.94 3.97 -4.91
N MET A 107 21.46 5.08 -4.34
CA MET A 107 21.47 5.28 -2.88
C MET A 107 20.57 4.28 -2.16
N LEU A 108 19.37 4.05 -2.67
CA LEU A 108 18.44 3.04 -2.13
C LEU A 108 19.07 1.63 -2.20
N GLU A 109 19.59 1.26 -3.36
CA GLU A 109 20.23 -0.04 -3.60
C GLU A 109 21.44 -0.25 -2.68
N SER A 110 22.32 0.76 -2.54
CA SER A 110 23.52 0.68 -1.70
C SER A 110 23.21 0.40 -0.21
N LYS A 111 22.03 0.77 0.26
CA LYS A 111 21.53 0.55 1.62
C LYS A 111 20.60 -0.66 1.75
N GLY A 112 20.22 -1.28 0.63
CA GLY A 112 19.18 -2.31 0.58
C GLY A 112 17.83 -1.79 1.09
N ILE A 113 17.52 -0.51 0.83
CA ILE A 113 16.26 0.12 1.21
C ILE A 113 15.31 0.10 0.01
N HIS A 114 14.07 -0.31 0.23
CA HIS A 114 13.01 -0.37 -0.77
C HIS A 114 12.03 0.78 -0.58
N MET A 115 11.80 1.56 -1.64
CA MET A 115 10.71 2.52 -1.68
C MET A 115 9.41 1.74 -2.02
N VAL A 116 8.53 1.57 -1.05
CA VAL A 116 7.28 0.79 -1.21
C VAL A 116 6.14 1.69 -1.66
N ALA A 117 6.14 2.94 -1.21
CA ALA A 117 5.13 3.93 -1.52
C ALA A 117 5.73 5.33 -1.61
N MET A 118 4.92 6.27 -2.06
CA MET A 118 5.20 7.71 -2.02
C MET A 118 3.93 8.49 -1.72
N GLY A 119 4.05 9.59 -1.02
CA GLY A 119 2.94 10.52 -0.74
C GLY A 119 3.30 11.50 0.39
N VAL A 120 2.32 12.28 0.86
CA VAL A 120 0.92 12.33 0.39
C VAL A 120 0.86 13.29 -0.79
N ILE A 121 0.21 12.91 -1.90
CA ILE A 121 0.10 13.75 -3.10
C ILE A 121 -1.36 14.11 -3.41
N VAL A 122 -1.55 15.25 -4.07
CA VAL A 122 -2.86 15.74 -4.53
C VAL A 122 -2.73 16.19 -5.99
N PRO A 123 -2.58 15.30 -6.96
CA PRO A 123 -2.48 15.69 -8.37
C PRO A 123 -3.75 16.34 -8.85
N ALA A 124 -3.61 17.51 -9.51
CA ALA A 124 -4.73 18.33 -9.90
C ALA A 124 -5.53 17.76 -11.10
N ASN A 125 -4.90 16.96 -11.95
CA ASN A 125 -5.47 16.50 -13.21
C ASN A 125 -4.86 15.18 -13.68
N ARG A 126 -5.43 14.61 -14.78
CA ARG A 126 -5.00 13.34 -15.37
C ARG A 126 -3.52 13.31 -15.76
N GLU A 127 -2.96 14.42 -16.24
CA GLU A 127 -1.56 14.47 -16.68
C GLU A 127 -0.62 14.33 -15.48
N GLU A 128 -0.90 15.02 -14.38
CA GLU A 128 -0.12 14.90 -13.16
C GLU A 128 -0.25 13.50 -12.54
N TRP A 129 -1.46 12.91 -12.55
CA TRP A 129 -1.65 11.53 -12.13
C TRP A 129 -0.83 10.57 -12.98
N LYS A 130 -0.82 10.77 -14.31
CA LYS A 130 0.02 9.95 -15.21
C LYS A 130 1.49 10.03 -14.82
N LYS A 131 2.02 11.24 -14.61
CA LYS A 131 3.41 11.43 -14.18
C LYS A 131 3.69 10.78 -12.83
N ALA A 132 2.74 10.83 -11.90
CA ALA A 132 2.85 10.16 -10.61
C ALA A 132 2.91 8.63 -10.75
N PHE A 133 2.05 8.05 -11.59
CA PHE A 133 2.10 6.61 -11.89
C PHE A 133 3.37 6.21 -12.65
N ASP A 134 3.83 7.02 -13.60
CA ASP A 134 5.09 6.78 -14.29
C ASP A 134 6.26 6.74 -13.30
N LEU A 135 6.33 7.70 -12.38
CA LEU A 135 7.34 7.74 -11.33
C LEU A 135 7.23 6.55 -10.39
N ALA A 136 6.02 6.21 -9.95
CA ALA A 136 5.76 5.06 -9.09
C ALA A 136 6.22 3.74 -9.75
N LYS A 137 5.92 3.57 -11.04
CA LYS A 137 6.37 2.42 -11.82
C LYS A 137 7.89 2.38 -11.97
N GLU A 138 8.50 3.53 -12.20
CA GLU A 138 9.96 3.65 -12.34
C GLU A 138 10.73 3.23 -11.08
N PHE A 139 10.16 3.50 -9.89
CA PHE A 139 10.74 3.10 -8.61
C PHE A 139 10.18 1.76 -8.07
N GLY A 140 9.26 1.12 -8.78
CA GLY A 140 8.69 -0.18 -8.38
C GLY A 140 7.77 -0.10 -7.16
N LEU A 141 7.02 1.00 -7.00
CA LEU A 141 6.14 1.20 -5.86
C LEU A 141 4.93 0.25 -5.90
N SER A 142 4.46 -0.14 -4.73
CA SER A 142 3.24 -0.93 -4.58
C SER A 142 1.98 -0.06 -4.61
N TYR A 143 2.06 1.14 -4.04
CA TYR A 143 0.95 2.10 -4.01
C TYR A 143 1.43 3.54 -3.94
N ILE A 144 0.51 4.46 -4.25
CA ILE A 144 0.66 5.90 -4.09
C ILE A 144 -0.27 6.34 -2.96
N THR A 145 0.25 7.01 -1.94
CA THR A 145 -0.54 7.63 -0.88
C THR A 145 -1.00 9.01 -1.33
N ALA A 146 -2.31 9.27 -1.31
CA ALA A 146 -2.87 10.48 -1.89
C ALA A 146 -4.16 10.93 -1.21
N GLU A 147 -4.55 12.18 -1.49
CA GLU A 147 -5.88 12.74 -1.19
C GLU A 147 -6.55 13.21 -2.48
N PRO A 148 -7.09 12.28 -3.30
CA PRO A 148 -7.60 12.61 -4.61
C PRO A 148 -8.87 13.47 -4.55
N LEU A 149 -9.10 14.30 -5.56
CA LEU A 149 -10.39 14.97 -5.72
C LEU A 149 -11.48 13.94 -6.03
N LYS A 150 -12.65 14.06 -5.39
CA LYS A 150 -13.73 13.05 -5.49
C LYS A 150 -14.20 12.79 -6.92
N ASN A 151 -14.17 13.81 -7.78
CA ASN A 151 -14.53 13.69 -9.20
C ASN A 151 -13.45 13.01 -10.06
N GLN A 152 -12.36 12.54 -9.48
CA GLN A 152 -11.27 11.86 -10.20
C GLN A 152 -11.22 10.35 -9.94
N TRP A 153 -12.03 9.79 -9.05
CA TRP A 153 -11.94 8.40 -8.62
C TRP A 153 -11.99 7.40 -9.78
N ASP A 154 -12.97 7.51 -10.70
CA ASP A 154 -13.07 6.63 -11.88
C ASP A 154 -11.79 6.65 -12.72
N MET A 155 -11.27 7.86 -12.97
CA MET A 155 -10.07 8.07 -13.76
C MET A 155 -8.85 7.45 -13.05
N ILE A 156 -8.71 7.67 -11.75
CA ILE A 156 -7.59 7.19 -10.94
C ILE A 156 -7.61 5.66 -10.86
N ASP A 157 -8.77 5.06 -10.59
CA ASP A 157 -8.92 3.61 -10.52
C ASP A 157 -8.54 2.93 -11.84
N SER A 158 -9.03 3.47 -12.96
CA SER A 158 -8.67 2.98 -14.30
C SER A 158 -7.16 3.05 -14.57
N MET A 159 -6.51 4.15 -14.17
CA MET A 159 -5.06 4.31 -14.30
C MET A 159 -4.31 3.35 -13.37
N ALA A 160 -4.70 3.27 -12.11
CA ALA A 160 -4.13 2.37 -11.10
C ALA A 160 -4.14 0.91 -11.58
N GLY A 161 -5.27 0.45 -12.13
CA GLY A 161 -5.40 -0.87 -12.75
C GLY A 161 -4.46 -1.06 -13.93
N SER A 162 -4.32 -0.06 -14.80
CA SER A 162 -3.43 -0.13 -15.98
C SER A 162 -1.93 -0.21 -15.62
N TYR A 163 -1.54 0.43 -14.52
CA TYR A 163 -0.16 0.43 -14.02
C TYR A 163 0.13 -0.76 -13.07
N GLY A 164 -0.91 -1.42 -12.54
CA GLY A 164 -0.78 -2.42 -11.48
C GLY A 164 -0.31 -1.82 -10.15
N ILE A 165 -0.60 -0.54 -9.90
CA ILE A 165 -0.19 0.23 -8.72
C ILE A 165 -1.45 0.74 -8.03
N LYS A 166 -1.61 0.50 -6.73
CA LYS A 166 -2.78 0.94 -5.96
C LYS A 166 -2.70 2.43 -5.60
N VAL A 167 -3.85 3.02 -5.30
CA VAL A 167 -3.93 4.35 -4.67
C VAL A 167 -4.53 4.20 -3.28
N ALA A 168 -3.75 4.57 -2.27
CA ALA A 168 -4.13 4.50 -0.87
C ALA A 168 -4.49 5.91 -0.38
N ILE A 169 -5.78 6.14 -0.11
CA ILE A 169 -6.25 7.42 0.39
C ILE A 169 -5.79 7.58 1.83
N HIS A 170 -5.07 8.67 2.09
CA HIS A 170 -4.65 9.06 3.42
C HIS A 170 -5.73 9.90 4.11
N ASP A 171 -5.91 9.67 5.38
CA ASP A 171 -6.81 10.46 6.22
C ASP A 171 -6.02 11.51 7.01
N HIS A 172 -6.55 12.72 7.05
CA HIS A 172 -6.08 13.79 7.94
C HIS A 172 -7.21 14.26 8.86
N PRO A 173 -6.91 14.96 9.97
CA PRO A 173 -7.96 15.48 10.85
C PRO A 173 -8.87 16.48 10.13
N LYS A 174 -10.09 16.63 10.66
CA LYS A 174 -11.01 17.67 10.21
C LYS A 174 -10.30 19.04 10.13
N PRO A 175 -10.58 19.82 9.06
CA PRO A 175 -11.68 19.70 8.09
C PRO A 175 -11.33 18.94 6.80
N ASN A 176 -10.35 18.03 6.79
CA ASN A 176 -9.96 17.28 5.61
C ASN A 176 -11.13 16.46 5.03
N ALA A 177 -11.17 16.29 3.69
CA ALA A 177 -12.24 15.57 3.00
C ALA A 177 -12.30 14.06 3.36
N TYR A 178 -11.17 13.49 3.77
CA TYR A 178 -11.00 12.07 4.09
C TYR A 178 -10.78 11.79 5.58
N TRP A 179 -11.21 12.72 6.47
CA TRP A 179 -11.06 12.57 7.91
C TRP A 179 -11.74 11.33 8.51
N SER A 180 -12.68 10.72 7.81
CA SER A 180 -13.50 9.60 8.28
C SER A 180 -13.30 8.37 7.41
N PRO A 181 -13.25 7.15 7.98
CA PRO A 181 -13.24 5.91 7.20
C PRO A 181 -14.44 5.81 6.24
N ASP A 182 -15.59 6.41 6.55
CA ASP A 182 -16.75 6.45 5.64
C ASP A 182 -16.43 7.19 4.33
N SER A 183 -15.65 8.27 4.41
CA SER A 183 -15.28 9.05 3.22
C SER A 183 -14.29 8.31 2.33
N VAL A 184 -13.41 7.49 2.91
CA VAL A 184 -12.52 6.60 2.18
C VAL A 184 -13.31 5.42 1.59
N LEU A 185 -14.18 4.78 2.38
CA LEU A 185 -15.04 3.69 1.92
C LEU A 185 -15.90 4.09 0.72
N ALA A 186 -16.44 5.33 0.73
CA ALA A 186 -17.18 5.86 -0.41
C ALA A 186 -16.35 5.88 -1.71
N ALA A 187 -15.04 6.10 -1.60
CA ALA A 187 -14.14 6.12 -2.75
C ALA A 187 -13.81 4.71 -3.27
N THR A 188 -14.00 3.65 -2.48
CA THR A 188 -13.71 2.28 -2.90
C THR A 188 -14.84 1.62 -3.67
N VAL A 189 -16.05 2.18 -3.59
CA VAL A 189 -17.25 1.62 -4.27
C VAL A 189 -17.06 1.68 -5.78
N GLY A 190 -16.93 0.52 -6.41
CA GLY A 190 -16.68 0.42 -7.86
C GLY A 190 -15.19 0.68 -8.26
N HIS A 191 -14.31 0.93 -7.30
CA HIS A 191 -12.90 1.27 -7.54
C HIS A 191 -11.95 0.31 -6.82
N PRO A 192 -11.72 -0.91 -7.33
CA PRO A 192 -10.94 -1.95 -6.65
C PRO A 192 -9.45 -1.61 -6.49
N ASN A 193 -8.97 -0.56 -7.15
CA ASN A 193 -7.58 -0.11 -7.05
C ASN A 193 -7.41 1.09 -6.12
N ILE A 194 -8.51 1.60 -5.53
CA ILE A 194 -8.51 2.65 -4.51
C ILE A 194 -8.80 2.01 -3.15
N GLY A 195 -8.01 2.36 -2.15
CA GLY A 195 -8.16 1.89 -0.77
C GLY A 195 -7.65 2.91 0.22
N SER A 196 -7.31 2.47 1.42
CA SER A 196 -6.87 3.32 2.53
C SER A 196 -5.37 3.17 2.79
N CYS A 197 -4.69 4.28 2.99
CA CYS A 197 -3.53 4.40 3.84
C CYS A 197 -4.04 4.87 5.21
N ALA A 198 -4.25 3.94 6.12
CA ALA A 198 -4.91 4.14 7.40
C ALA A 198 -3.98 4.82 8.41
N ASP A 199 -4.14 6.13 8.65
CA ASP A 199 -3.43 6.80 9.73
C ASP A 199 -4.23 6.68 11.04
N VAL A 200 -3.81 5.76 11.89
CA VAL A 200 -4.52 5.45 13.14
C VAL A 200 -4.49 6.60 14.13
N GLY A 201 -3.46 7.46 14.07
CA GLY A 201 -3.36 8.67 14.91
C GLY A 201 -4.32 9.76 14.46
N HIS A 202 -4.50 9.93 13.16
CA HIS A 202 -5.46 10.91 12.65
C HIS A 202 -6.91 10.50 12.92
N TRP A 203 -7.23 9.21 12.85
CA TRP A 203 -8.53 8.74 13.32
C TRP A 203 -8.74 9.02 14.80
N ALA A 204 -7.75 8.71 15.64
CA ALA A 204 -7.83 9.00 17.08
C ALA A 204 -7.95 10.50 17.38
N ARG A 205 -7.31 11.38 16.60
CA ARG A 205 -7.49 12.85 16.67
C ARG A 205 -8.94 13.29 16.40
N ASN A 206 -9.66 12.52 15.56
CA ASN A 206 -11.06 12.80 15.23
C ASN A 206 -12.06 12.07 16.16
N GLY A 207 -11.61 11.45 17.25
CA GLY A 207 -12.46 10.67 18.17
C GLY A 207 -12.93 9.33 17.59
N ILE A 208 -12.26 8.81 16.56
CA ILE A 208 -12.59 7.54 15.92
C ILE A 208 -11.69 6.45 16.48
N ASN A 209 -12.29 5.35 16.95
CA ASN A 209 -11.53 4.17 17.37
C ASN A 209 -10.85 3.51 16.13
N PRO A 210 -9.52 3.35 16.11
CA PRO A 210 -8.83 2.79 14.96
C PRO A 210 -9.24 1.36 14.61
N VAL A 211 -9.57 0.51 15.60
CA VAL A 211 -10.01 -0.87 15.34
C VAL A 211 -11.35 -0.89 14.62
N ASP A 212 -12.29 -0.03 15.03
CA ASP A 212 -13.60 0.06 14.39
C ASP A 212 -13.49 0.65 12.97
N ALA A 213 -12.56 1.60 12.76
CA ALA A 213 -12.25 2.14 11.45
C ALA A 213 -11.67 1.06 10.51
N LEU A 214 -10.73 0.25 11.00
CA LEU A 214 -10.15 -0.87 10.25
C LEU A 214 -11.19 -1.92 9.88
N LYS A 215 -12.08 -2.30 10.80
CA LYS A 215 -13.20 -3.22 10.51
C LYS A 215 -14.10 -2.69 9.39
N LYS A 216 -14.38 -1.39 9.41
CA LYS A 216 -15.20 -0.73 8.38
C LYS A 216 -14.52 -0.75 7.00
N LEU A 217 -13.19 -0.68 6.95
CA LEU A 217 -12.37 -0.68 5.74
C LEU A 217 -11.82 -2.07 5.40
N GLU A 218 -12.40 -3.16 5.95
CA GLU A 218 -11.96 -4.52 5.66
C GLU A 218 -11.87 -4.80 4.16
N GLY A 219 -10.71 -5.32 3.72
CA GLY A 219 -10.41 -5.58 2.31
C GLY A 219 -9.93 -4.36 1.51
N HIS A 220 -9.94 -3.15 2.11
CA HIS A 220 -9.56 -1.91 1.44
C HIS A 220 -8.34 -1.22 2.06
N VAL A 221 -7.66 -1.82 3.03
CA VAL A 221 -6.46 -1.23 3.66
C VAL A 221 -5.22 -1.66 2.87
N PHE A 222 -4.51 -0.71 2.27
CA PHE A 222 -3.30 -0.96 1.48
C PHE A 222 -2.01 -0.59 2.21
N GLY A 223 -2.08 0.38 3.13
CA GLY A 223 -1.00 0.79 4.02
C GLY A 223 -1.55 1.28 5.36
N VAL A 224 -0.69 1.34 6.35
CA VAL A 224 -1.03 1.84 7.70
C VAL A 224 0.04 2.81 8.14
N HIS A 225 -0.33 4.02 8.58
CA HIS A 225 0.58 4.88 9.31
C HIS A 225 0.50 4.58 10.80
N LEU A 226 1.65 4.16 11.36
CA LEU A 226 1.83 4.00 12.80
C LEU A 226 2.14 5.37 13.40
N LYS A 227 1.12 6.00 13.91
CA LYS A 227 1.15 7.28 14.59
C LYS A 227 0.43 7.15 15.92
N ASP A 228 1.04 7.62 17.01
CA ASP A 228 0.42 7.70 18.32
C ASP A 228 0.36 9.15 18.80
N ILE A 229 -0.65 9.47 19.59
CA ILE A 229 -0.93 10.84 20.02
C ILE A 229 -1.16 10.91 21.52
N VAL A 230 -0.94 12.08 22.10
CA VAL A 230 -1.04 12.28 23.56
C VAL A 230 -2.47 12.39 24.08
N LYS A 231 -3.46 12.65 23.21
CA LYS A 231 -4.84 12.87 23.63
C LYS A 231 -5.83 12.45 22.53
N PHE A 232 -6.78 11.62 22.90
CA PHE A 232 -7.90 11.17 22.05
C PHE A 232 -8.93 12.29 21.86
N ASP A 233 -9.55 12.35 20.68
CA ASP A 233 -10.58 13.34 20.32
C ASP A 233 -10.09 14.79 20.46
N ASP A 234 -8.86 15.01 19.98
CA ASP A 234 -8.28 16.34 19.92
C ASP A 234 -7.51 16.48 18.60
N THR A 235 -8.08 17.22 17.63
CA THR A 235 -7.50 17.39 16.29
C THR A 235 -6.13 18.06 16.28
N LYS A 236 -5.69 18.64 17.41
CA LYS A 236 -4.40 19.28 17.61
C LYS A 236 -3.46 18.50 18.54
N ALA A 237 -3.88 17.30 18.97
CA ALA A 237 -3.05 16.47 19.83
C ALA A 237 -1.65 16.26 19.22
N ALA A 238 -0.62 16.46 20.02
CA ALA A 238 0.75 16.21 19.59
C ALA A 238 1.02 14.72 19.42
N ASP A 239 1.93 14.38 18.50
CA ASP A 239 2.44 13.02 18.36
C ASP A 239 3.32 12.64 19.54
N THR A 240 3.37 11.35 19.81
CA THR A 240 4.32 10.73 20.73
C THR A 240 4.83 9.41 20.16
N ILE A 241 5.79 8.78 20.85
CA ILE A 241 6.31 7.46 20.46
C ILE A 241 5.16 6.45 20.49
N VAL A 242 5.05 5.63 19.45
CA VAL A 242 4.06 4.55 19.37
C VAL A 242 4.13 3.67 20.62
N SER A 243 3.00 3.45 21.27
CA SER A 243 2.82 2.81 22.58
C SER A 243 3.01 3.69 23.81
N LYS A 244 3.26 4.97 23.65
CA LYS A 244 3.40 5.93 24.75
C LYS A 244 2.26 6.93 24.82
N GLY A 245 1.38 6.92 23.83
CA GLY A 245 0.20 7.75 23.76
C GLY A 245 -1.06 7.02 24.19
N VAL A 246 -2.17 7.41 23.58
CA VAL A 246 -3.51 6.96 23.97
C VAL A 246 -4.06 5.82 23.11
N ILE A 247 -3.33 5.40 22.06
CA ILE A 247 -3.79 4.37 21.13
C ILE A 247 -3.37 2.98 21.63
N ASP A 248 -4.36 2.07 21.74
CA ASP A 248 -4.12 0.66 22.05
C ASP A 248 -3.79 -0.10 20.74
N PHE A 249 -2.50 -0.34 20.48
CA PHE A 249 -2.03 -0.97 19.25
C PHE A 249 -2.22 -2.49 19.16
N PRO A 250 -2.10 -3.31 20.22
CA PRO A 250 -2.30 -4.75 20.11
C PRO A 250 -3.59 -5.17 19.42
N PRO A 251 -4.78 -4.58 19.71
CA PRO A 251 -6.00 -4.89 18.95
C PRO A 251 -5.96 -4.48 17.49
N ILE A 252 -5.22 -3.42 17.13
CA ILE A 252 -5.01 -2.98 15.74
C ILE A 252 -4.26 -4.07 14.96
N PHE A 253 -3.15 -4.56 15.50
CA PHE A 253 -2.39 -5.64 14.88
C PHE A 253 -3.19 -6.95 14.79
N GLN A 254 -3.97 -7.29 15.82
CA GLN A 254 -4.86 -8.46 15.79
C GLN A 254 -5.91 -8.35 14.68
N GLU A 255 -6.53 -7.18 14.55
CA GLU A 255 -7.54 -6.92 13.53
C GLU A 255 -6.93 -7.00 12.12
N LEU A 256 -5.77 -6.38 11.89
CA LEU A 256 -5.07 -6.46 10.60
C LEU A 256 -4.62 -7.90 10.26
N LYS A 257 -4.21 -8.69 11.28
CA LYS A 257 -3.94 -10.13 11.11
C LYS A 257 -5.21 -10.88 10.69
N ARG A 258 -6.34 -10.62 11.35
CA ARG A 258 -7.64 -11.23 11.00
C ARG A 258 -8.05 -10.92 9.56
N GLN A 259 -7.79 -9.69 9.09
CA GLN A 259 -8.07 -9.24 7.72
C GLN A 259 -7.06 -9.75 6.68
N HIS A 260 -6.06 -10.52 7.06
CA HIS A 260 -4.96 -10.94 6.16
C HIS A 260 -4.23 -9.76 5.49
N PHE A 261 -4.11 -8.62 6.21
CA PHE A 261 -3.37 -7.48 5.72
C PHE A 261 -1.93 -7.88 5.36
N ASN A 262 -1.47 -7.45 4.19
CA ASN A 262 -0.12 -7.74 3.71
C ASN A 262 0.62 -6.50 3.20
N GLY A 263 0.17 -5.30 3.60
CA GLY A 263 0.76 -4.03 3.23
C GLY A 263 1.96 -3.63 4.11
N MET A 264 2.27 -2.33 4.08
CA MET A 264 3.34 -1.75 4.87
C MET A 264 2.77 -0.95 6.05
N PHE A 265 3.43 -1.08 7.20
CA PHE A 265 3.28 -0.16 8.32
C PHE A 265 4.36 0.91 8.20
N SER A 266 3.98 2.15 7.91
CA SER A 266 4.88 3.30 7.83
C SER A 266 4.86 4.04 9.17
N ILE A 267 6.00 4.15 9.83
CA ILE A 267 6.12 5.01 11.02
C ILE A 267 6.01 6.46 10.56
N GLU A 268 5.01 7.17 11.05
CA GLU A 268 4.89 8.60 10.86
C GLU A 268 4.84 9.29 12.22
N HIS A 269 5.93 10.02 12.55
CA HIS A 269 6.13 10.66 13.83
C HIS A 269 6.39 12.15 13.63
N GLU A 270 5.40 12.97 14.01
CA GLU A 270 5.38 14.41 13.77
C GLU A 270 5.77 15.22 15.02
N SER A 271 6.82 14.75 15.70
CA SER A 271 7.35 15.40 16.91
C SER A 271 8.86 15.29 16.94
N ASN A 272 9.52 16.12 17.76
CA ASN A 272 10.95 16.03 18.00
C ASN A 272 11.81 16.02 16.70
N TRP A 273 11.45 16.84 15.73
CA TRP A 273 11.85 16.78 14.32
C TRP A 273 13.37 16.60 14.08
N TYR A 274 14.21 17.29 14.86
CA TYR A 274 15.66 17.18 14.72
C TYR A 274 16.25 15.96 15.42
N HIS A 275 15.52 15.34 16.35
CA HIS A 275 15.98 14.23 17.18
C HIS A 275 14.98 13.03 17.19
N SER A 276 14.19 12.87 16.12
CA SER A 276 13.16 11.84 16.03
C SER A 276 13.70 10.39 15.83
N LEU A 277 14.98 10.22 15.50
CA LEU A 277 15.56 8.89 15.27
C LEU A 277 15.42 7.93 16.46
N PRO A 278 15.71 8.32 17.73
CA PRO A 278 15.46 7.44 18.88
C PRO A 278 14.01 7.02 19.04
N ASP A 279 13.06 7.90 18.70
CA ASP A 279 11.64 7.66 18.78
C ASP A 279 11.19 6.63 17.71
N VAL A 280 11.76 6.73 16.50
CA VAL A 280 11.59 5.75 15.43
C VAL A 280 12.16 4.38 15.86
N ILE A 281 13.37 4.33 16.40
CA ILE A 281 14.00 3.07 16.89
C ILE A 281 13.11 2.41 17.97
N ALA A 282 12.60 3.20 18.91
CA ALA A 282 11.67 2.69 19.95
C ALA A 282 10.39 2.12 19.35
N THR A 283 9.84 2.79 18.33
CA THR A 283 8.64 2.32 17.59
C THR A 283 8.92 1.03 16.84
N VAL A 284 10.07 0.93 16.14
CA VAL A 284 10.49 -0.32 15.44
C VAL A 284 10.59 -1.47 16.42
N LYS A 285 11.22 -1.25 17.57
CA LYS A 285 11.33 -2.28 18.62
C LYS A 285 9.93 -2.71 19.09
N TYR A 286 9.06 -1.77 19.41
CA TYR A 286 7.70 -2.07 19.84
C TYR A 286 6.93 -2.88 18.79
N TYR A 287 6.96 -2.46 17.52
CA TYR A 287 6.34 -3.18 16.42
C TYR A 287 6.84 -4.65 16.35
N ASN A 288 8.15 -4.86 16.37
CA ASN A 288 8.74 -6.20 16.30
C ASN A 288 8.30 -7.06 17.50
N ASP A 289 8.27 -6.49 18.72
CA ASP A 289 7.81 -7.18 19.92
C ASP A 289 6.30 -7.57 19.82
N GLN A 290 5.46 -6.76 19.18
CA GLN A 290 4.05 -7.08 18.97
C GLN A 290 3.85 -8.15 17.89
N VAL A 291 4.52 -8.01 16.75
CA VAL A 291 4.44 -9.00 15.66
C VAL A 291 4.91 -10.37 16.13
N ALA A 292 5.96 -10.44 16.95
CA ALA A 292 6.44 -11.70 17.52
C ALA A 292 5.38 -12.41 18.40
N LYS A 293 4.49 -11.65 19.08
CA LYS A 293 3.40 -12.21 19.88
C LYS A 293 2.22 -12.72 19.03
N LEU A 294 2.16 -12.34 17.77
CA LEU A 294 1.10 -12.76 16.86
C LEU A 294 1.46 -14.06 16.10
N LYS A 295 2.72 -14.46 16.13
CA LYS A 295 3.18 -15.71 15.51
C LYS A 295 2.80 -16.91 16.36
#